data_7326a21e983eecc31802f0f10076f729
#
_entry.id   7326a21e983eecc31802f0f10076f729
#
_cell.length_a   1.000
_cell.length_b   1.000
_cell.length_c   1.000
_cell.angle_alpha   90.00
_cell.angle_beta   90.00
_cell.angle_gamma   90.00
#
_symmetry.space_group_name_H-M   'P 1'
#
loop_
_entity.id
_entity.type
_entity.pdbx_description
1 polymer ?
#
loop_
_entity_poly.entity_id
_entity_poly.type
_entity_poly.pdbx_seq_one_letter_code
_entity_poly.pdbx_strand_id
1 'polypeptide(L)'
;MSLFSLVDITRVYDRRKILDIPELEIEENRIHAVLGPNGAGKTTLLNILGFLEAPTSGEILFRSNPVRFIETQLQQLRRLAVLVDQHPILFSTTVYKNLEFGLKIRGIAPGNRLRIIEETLDLVGMRSFIHYPAHQLSGGETQRVALARALALSPEVLLCDEPTSSVDVENQNIIITILRRINETKKISVLFTTHDRSQAARLAHHTIFLNQGRLVPTLYENIFRGVLQTDPSGQPLCVIQDKMHLSLEEDQVIEKRKAVSVFIDPEKIAGRKPSEDPAAANELQGRVVQIIAENGKVRIVIDAGVWVALLVSKKRYQKLGFMVGETIRLSIPPEAINII
;
A
#
# COMPACT_ATOMS: atom_id res chain seq x y z
N MET A 1 -14.87 5.01 9.97
CA MET A 1 -14.66 6.40 10.44
C MET A 1 -13.37 6.91 9.83
N SER A 2 -13.29 8.24 9.53
CA SER A 2 -12.06 8.83 9.02
C SER A 2 -11.02 8.93 10.13
N LEU A 3 -9.81 8.43 9.88
CA LEU A 3 -8.65 8.57 10.75
C LEU A 3 -7.91 9.88 10.46
N PHE A 4 -7.65 10.11 9.17
CA PHE A 4 -7.07 11.35 8.66
C PHE A 4 -7.93 11.89 7.53
N SER A 5 -8.20 13.19 7.56
CA SER A 5 -8.73 13.95 6.43
C SER A 5 -7.74 15.06 6.10
N LEU A 6 -7.25 15.07 4.88
CA LEU A 6 -6.31 16.04 4.35
C LEU A 6 -7.03 16.89 3.30
N VAL A 7 -6.91 18.21 3.39
CA VAL A 7 -7.52 19.15 2.44
C VAL A 7 -6.46 20.15 1.98
N ASP A 8 -6.28 20.26 0.66
CA ASP A 8 -5.35 21.19 -0.02
C ASP A 8 -3.91 21.15 0.53
N ILE A 9 -3.44 19.94 0.86
CA ILE A 9 -2.10 19.74 1.43
C ILE A 9 -1.04 19.98 0.37
N THR A 10 -0.15 20.93 0.65
CA THR A 10 1.09 21.08 -0.12
C THR A 10 2.31 20.94 0.77
N ARG A 11 3.41 20.46 0.19
CA ARG A 11 4.73 20.51 0.80
C ARG A 11 5.76 20.97 -0.21
N VAL A 12 6.51 22.01 0.16
CA VAL A 12 7.52 22.65 -0.70
C VAL A 12 8.86 22.64 0.03
N TYR A 13 9.92 22.16 -0.63
CA TYR A 13 11.31 22.27 -0.21
C TYR A 13 12.07 23.04 -1.30
N ASP A 14 12.86 24.01 -0.94
CA ASP A 14 13.72 24.78 -1.86
C ASP A 14 13.01 25.19 -3.17
N ARG A 15 11.78 25.71 -3.06
CA ARG A 15 10.89 26.09 -4.17
C ARG A 15 10.36 24.91 -5.01
N ARG A 16 10.68 23.67 -4.68
CA ARG A 16 10.15 22.48 -5.35
C ARG A 16 8.96 21.94 -4.57
N LYS A 17 7.81 21.88 -5.21
CA LYS A 17 6.61 21.24 -4.63
C LYS A 17 6.78 19.73 -4.65
N ILE A 18 6.82 19.12 -3.48
CA ILE A 18 6.99 17.67 -3.28
C ILE A 18 5.64 16.99 -3.07
N LEU A 19 4.67 17.67 -2.46
CA LEU A 19 3.29 17.19 -2.34
C LEU A 19 2.31 18.25 -2.80
N ASP A 20 1.24 17.80 -3.45
CA ASP A 20 0.12 18.59 -3.97
C ASP A 20 -1.13 17.70 -3.93
N ILE A 21 -1.75 17.61 -2.76
CA ILE A 21 -2.85 16.68 -2.46
C ILE A 21 -4.11 17.51 -2.17
N PRO A 22 -5.06 17.59 -3.11
CA PRO A 22 -6.30 18.35 -2.91
C PRO A 22 -7.15 17.78 -1.79
N GLU A 23 -7.34 16.45 -1.80
CA GLU A 23 -8.15 15.75 -0.79
C GLU A 23 -7.64 14.32 -0.62
N LEU A 24 -7.55 13.85 0.62
CA LEU A 24 -7.22 12.45 0.95
C LEU A 24 -7.90 12.04 2.24
N GLU A 25 -8.68 10.98 2.19
CA GLU A 25 -9.28 10.33 3.34
C GLU A 25 -8.59 9.01 3.64
N ILE A 26 -8.27 8.77 4.92
CA ILE A 26 -7.67 7.54 5.42
C ILE A 26 -8.58 6.97 6.50
N GLU A 27 -9.03 5.74 6.32
CA GLU A 27 -9.95 5.09 7.23
C GLU A 27 -9.24 4.50 8.46
N GLU A 28 -9.94 4.56 9.60
CA GLU A 28 -9.48 3.97 10.85
C GLU A 28 -9.56 2.44 10.84
N ASN A 29 -8.66 1.78 11.58
CA ASN A 29 -8.62 0.32 11.74
C ASN A 29 -8.44 -0.44 10.40
N ARG A 30 -7.85 0.19 9.41
CA ARG A 30 -7.55 -0.39 8.11
C ARG A 30 -6.05 -0.39 7.83
N ILE A 31 -5.66 -1.20 6.86
CA ILE A 31 -4.32 -1.19 6.29
C ILE A 31 -4.38 -0.45 4.96
N HIS A 32 -3.58 0.61 4.84
CA HIS A 32 -3.47 1.42 3.62
C HIS A 32 -2.06 1.28 3.05
N ALA A 33 -1.95 1.02 1.77
CA ALA A 33 -0.69 1.07 1.04
C ALA A 33 -0.57 2.40 0.30
N VAL A 34 0.58 3.05 0.43
CA VAL A 34 0.94 4.21 -0.39
C VAL A 34 1.94 3.74 -1.44
N LEU A 35 1.48 3.59 -2.66
CA LEU A 35 2.25 3.18 -3.82
C LEU A 35 2.78 4.38 -4.60
N GLY A 36 3.91 4.21 -5.24
CA GLY A 36 4.48 5.21 -6.16
C GLY A 36 5.97 5.00 -6.40
N PRO A 37 6.52 5.59 -7.47
CA PRO A 37 7.94 5.52 -7.76
C PRO A 37 8.79 6.21 -6.70
N ASN A 38 10.11 6.00 -6.74
CA ASN A 38 11.03 6.73 -5.89
C ASN A 38 10.95 8.22 -6.18
N GLY A 39 10.95 9.05 -5.11
CA GLY A 39 10.77 10.50 -5.22
C GLY A 39 9.31 10.96 -5.44
N ALA A 40 8.33 10.07 -5.37
CA ALA A 40 6.92 10.44 -5.51
C ALA A 40 6.36 11.26 -4.33
N GLY A 41 7.08 11.34 -3.19
CA GLY A 41 6.64 12.05 -1.99
C GLY A 41 6.09 11.14 -0.89
N LYS A 42 6.22 9.80 -1.01
CA LYS A 42 5.68 8.82 -0.06
C LYS A 42 6.17 9.05 1.37
N THR A 43 7.48 9.13 1.58
CA THR A 43 8.10 9.39 2.89
C THR A 43 7.66 10.75 3.45
N THR A 44 7.57 11.78 2.61
CA THR A 44 7.09 13.11 3.02
C THR A 44 5.64 13.04 3.51
N LEU A 45 4.78 12.28 2.83
CA LEU A 45 3.40 12.07 3.27
C LEU A 45 3.37 11.35 4.63
N LEU A 46 4.17 10.28 4.81
CA LEU A 46 4.25 9.59 6.11
C LEU A 46 4.77 10.50 7.22
N ASN A 47 5.77 11.37 6.96
CA ASN A 47 6.27 12.33 7.94
C ASN A 47 5.19 13.33 8.39
N ILE A 48 4.37 13.80 7.45
CA ILE A 48 3.25 14.69 7.77
C ILE A 48 2.19 13.96 8.60
N LEU A 49 1.81 12.74 8.22
CA LEU A 49 0.84 11.92 8.96
C LEU A 49 1.39 11.44 10.32
N GLY A 50 2.70 11.31 10.44
CA GLY A 50 3.40 11.03 11.71
C GLY A 50 3.61 12.26 12.60
N PHE A 51 3.12 13.42 12.17
CA PHE A 51 3.27 14.70 12.88
C PHE A 51 4.74 15.11 13.09
N LEU A 52 5.65 14.57 12.27
CA LEU A 52 7.08 14.87 12.31
C LEU A 52 7.40 16.13 11.51
N GLU A 53 6.56 16.44 10.54
CA GLU A 53 6.75 17.56 9.61
C GLU A 53 5.41 18.25 9.32
N ALA A 54 5.43 19.59 9.33
CA ALA A 54 4.25 20.38 8.97
C ALA A 54 4.08 20.47 7.45
N PRO A 55 2.84 20.45 6.92
CA PRO A 55 2.61 20.86 5.53
C PRO A 55 2.99 22.33 5.34
N THR A 56 3.25 22.74 4.10
CA THR A 56 3.47 24.16 3.75
C THR A 56 2.14 24.90 3.72
N SER A 57 1.06 24.25 3.28
CA SER A 57 -0.31 24.76 3.31
C SER A 57 -1.30 23.59 3.39
N GLY A 58 -2.57 23.93 3.64
CA GLY A 58 -3.67 22.99 3.76
C GLY A 58 -3.99 22.63 5.20
N GLU A 59 -5.01 21.81 5.37
CA GLU A 59 -5.53 21.42 6.68
C GLU A 59 -5.50 19.91 6.84
N ILE A 60 -5.19 19.47 8.07
CA ILE A 60 -5.22 18.07 8.46
C ILE A 60 -6.17 17.93 9.64
N LEU A 61 -7.12 17.01 9.52
CA LEU A 61 -7.92 16.54 10.63
C LEU A 61 -7.42 15.14 11.03
N PHE A 62 -7.23 14.92 12.32
CA PHE A 62 -7.00 13.61 12.91
C PHE A 62 -8.21 13.24 13.77
N ARG A 63 -8.95 12.20 13.39
CA ARG A 63 -10.23 11.83 14.00
C ARG A 63 -11.18 13.03 14.13
N SER A 64 -11.36 13.73 13.02
CA SER A 64 -12.18 14.94 12.90
C SER A 64 -11.72 16.15 13.74
N ASN A 65 -10.56 16.07 14.41
CA ASN A 65 -10.01 17.17 15.18
C ASN A 65 -8.89 17.86 14.38
N PRO A 66 -8.91 19.21 14.26
CA PRO A 66 -7.89 19.95 13.54
C PRO A 66 -6.49 19.76 14.16
N VAL A 67 -5.51 19.43 13.32
CA VAL A 67 -4.11 19.32 13.72
C VAL A 67 -3.44 20.67 13.60
N ARG A 68 -3.02 21.21 14.74
CA ARG A 68 -2.16 22.40 14.78
C ARG A 68 -0.72 21.97 15.02
N PHE A 69 0.20 22.45 14.20
CA PHE A 69 1.62 22.09 14.33
C PHE A 69 2.32 22.91 15.42
N ILE A 70 1.77 22.84 16.65
CA ILE A 70 2.34 23.41 17.87
C ILE A 70 2.82 22.28 18.78
N GLU A 71 3.98 22.43 19.41
CA GLU A 71 4.68 21.33 20.08
C GLU A 71 3.86 20.65 21.18
N THR A 72 3.04 21.41 21.93
CA THR A 72 2.17 20.85 22.99
C THR A 72 1.15 19.84 22.47
N GLN A 73 0.55 20.10 21.28
CA GLN A 73 -0.36 19.18 20.63
C GLN A 73 0.40 18.02 19.95
N LEU A 74 1.51 18.35 19.26
CA LEU A 74 2.30 17.36 18.52
C LEU A 74 2.87 16.27 19.43
N GLN A 75 3.29 16.59 20.68
CA GLN A 75 3.74 15.59 21.63
C GLN A 75 2.66 14.55 21.96
N GLN A 76 1.41 14.96 22.05
CA GLN A 76 0.30 14.05 22.28
C GLN A 76 0.02 13.19 21.03
N LEU A 77 -0.02 13.82 19.85
CA LEU A 77 -0.30 13.14 18.58
C LEU A 77 0.81 12.13 18.21
N ARG A 78 2.10 12.47 18.42
CA ARG A 78 3.24 11.57 18.22
C ARG A 78 3.24 10.37 19.17
N ARG A 79 2.44 10.39 20.23
CA ARG A 79 2.21 9.20 21.05
C ARG A 79 1.24 8.23 20.41
N LEU A 80 0.35 8.70 19.55
CA LEU A 80 -0.68 7.91 18.89
C LEU A 80 -0.21 7.37 17.54
N ALA A 81 0.60 8.13 16.80
CA ALA A 81 1.15 7.74 15.52
C ALA A 81 2.67 7.54 15.62
N VAL A 82 3.14 6.34 15.26
CA VAL A 82 4.57 5.97 15.32
C VAL A 82 5.04 5.55 13.92
N LEU A 83 6.15 6.15 13.50
CA LEU A 83 6.81 5.85 12.23
C LEU A 83 7.95 4.84 12.43
N VAL A 84 8.00 3.85 11.55
CA VAL A 84 9.13 2.92 11.36
C VAL A 84 9.76 3.25 10.02
N ASP A 85 11.02 3.66 10.06
CA ASP A 85 11.78 4.05 8.87
C ASP A 85 12.15 2.83 8.00
N GLN A 86 12.47 3.09 6.75
CA GLN A 86 12.96 2.09 5.79
C GLN A 86 14.24 1.40 6.27
N HIS A 87 15.18 2.16 6.84
CA HIS A 87 16.44 1.68 7.42
C HIS A 87 16.49 2.00 8.91
N PRO A 88 15.79 1.22 9.76
CA PRO A 88 15.68 1.55 11.17
C PRO A 88 17.03 1.42 11.88
N ILE A 89 17.38 2.46 12.60
CA ILE A 89 18.59 2.47 13.42
C ILE A 89 18.23 1.99 14.83
N LEU A 90 18.94 0.96 15.30
CA LEU A 90 18.89 0.50 16.67
C LEU A 90 20.10 1.03 17.45
N PHE A 91 19.90 1.30 18.73
CA PHE A 91 21.01 1.66 19.62
C PHE A 91 21.98 0.48 19.76
N SER A 92 23.29 0.75 19.84
CA SER A 92 24.36 -0.24 20.05
C SER A 92 24.32 -0.86 21.45
N THR A 93 23.20 -1.49 21.78
CA THR A 93 22.93 -2.15 23.07
C THR A 93 22.07 -3.40 22.81
N THR A 94 21.48 -4.00 23.86
CA THR A 94 20.61 -5.17 23.70
C THR A 94 19.26 -4.80 23.09
N VAL A 95 18.59 -5.79 22.51
CA VAL A 95 17.20 -5.67 22.02
C VAL A 95 16.28 -5.18 23.14
N TYR A 96 16.38 -5.74 24.34
CA TYR A 96 15.65 -5.30 25.53
C TYR A 96 15.76 -3.78 25.74
N LYS A 97 16.99 -3.26 25.80
CA LYS A 97 17.24 -1.83 26.06
C LYS A 97 16.72 -0.93 24.93
N ASN A 98 16.70 -1.41 23.69
CA ASN A 98 16.11 -0.69 22.56
C ASN A 98 14.60 -0.47 22.74
N LEU A 99 13.87 -1.48 23.22
CA LEU A 99 12.44 -1.35 23.48
C LEU A 99 12.18 -0.59 24.78
N GLU A 100 12.97 -0.88 25.84
CA GLU A 100 12.83 -0.25 27.15
C GLU A 100 12.96 1.28 27.08
N PHE A 101 13.82 1.79 26.20
CA PHE A 101 14.07 3.22 26.06
C PHE A 101 12.78 4.01 25.82
N GLY A 102 11.97 3.59 24.84
CA GLY A 102 10.69 4.25 24.55
C GLY A 102 9.68 4.14 25.70
N LEU A 103 9.63 2.99 26.37
CA LEU A 103 8.77 2.78 27.54
C LEU A 103 9.16 3.68 28.72
N LYS A 104 10.47 3.92 28.93
CA LYS A 104 10.96 4.88 29.92
C LYS A 104 10.50 6.30 29.63
N ILE A 105 10.63 6.76 28.37
CA ILE A 105 10.18 8.09 27.94
C ILE A 105 8.66 8.24 28.14
N ARG A 106 7.90 7.16 27.91
CA ARG A 106 6.44 7.13 28.12
C ARG A 106 6.05 7.08 29.61
N GLY A 107 7.01 6.94 30.54
CA GLY A 107 6.74 6.88 31.97
C GLY A 107 6.19 5.52 32.45
N ILE A 108 6.34 4.46 31.66
CA ILE A 108 5.87 3.12 32.06
C ILE A 108 6.67 2.61 33.26
N ALA A 109 5.96 2.15 34.27
CA ALA A 109 6.56 1.64 35.50
C ALA A 109 7.52 0.44 35.25
N PRO A 110 8.66 0.35 35.94
CA PRO A 110 9.67 -0.70 35.71
C PRO A 110 9.09 -2.12 35.70
N GLY A 111 8.19 -2.44 36.63
CA GLY A 111 7.56 -3.76 36.74
C GLY A 111 6.71 -4.19 35.54
N ASN A 112 6.23 -3.25 34.74
CA ASN A 112 5.42 -3.54 33.55
C ASN A 112 6.27 -3.64 32.27
N ARG A 113 7.48 -3.08 32.25
CA ARG A 113 8.28 -2.97 31.02
C ARG A 113 8.67 -4.33 30.48
N LEU A 114 9.16 -5.24 31.33
CA LEU A 114 9.60 -6.57 30.91
C LEU A 114 8.44 -7.31 30.23
N ARG A 115 7.26 -7.35 30.84
CA ARG A 115 6.08 -8.00 30.27
C ARG A 115 5.72 -7.43 28.91
N ILE A 116 5.66 -6.09 28.76
CA ILE A 116 5.34 -5.43 27.48
C ILE A 116 6.38 -5.78 26.41
N ILE A 117 7.67 -5.78 26.78
CA ILE A 117 8.77 -6.11 25.86
C ILE A 117 8.65 -7.56 25.39
N GLU A 118 8.45 -8.51 26.31
CA GLU A 118 8.30 -9.92 25.99
C GLU A 118 7.10 -10.17 25.08
N GLU A 119 5.92 -9.66 25.44
CA GLU A 119 4.70 -9.78 24.63
C GLU A 119 4.87 -9.20 23.22
N THR A 120 5.59 -8.09 23.11
CA THR A 120 5.81 -7.44 21.83
C THR A 120 6.85 -8.17 20.98
N LEU A 121 7.91 -8.69 21.61
CA LEU A 121 8.91 -9.51 20.91
C LEU A 121 8.32 -10.85 20.47
N ASP A 122 7.42 -11.45 21.24
CA ASP A 122 6.67 -12.65 20.82
C ASP A 122 5.83 -12.37 19.56
N LEU A 123 5.20 -11.21 19.51
CA LEU A 123 4.36 -10.82 18.37
C LEU A 123 5.14 -10.78 17.04
N VAL A 124 6.42 -10.39 17.11
CA VAL A 124 7.32 -10.29 15.94
C VAL A 124 8.27 -11.49 15.80
N GLY A 125 8.13 -12.51 16.64
CA GLY A 125 8.97 -13.72 16.61
C GLY A 125 10.42 -13.48 17.02
N MET A 126 10.67 -12.53 17.93
CA MET A 126 12.03 -12.14 18.35
C MET A 126 12.29 -12.31 19.87
N ARG A 127 11.45 -13.06 20.59
CA ARG A 127 11.58 -13.21 22.06
C ARG A 127 12.91 -13.81 22.49
N SER A 128 13.42 -14.80 21.75
CA SER A 128 14.72 -15.41 22.06
C SER A 128 15.90 -14.44 21.94
N PHE A 129 15.73 -13.32 21.24
CA PHE A 129 16.74 -12.30 21.03
C PHE A 129 16.73 -11.19 22.08
N ILE A 130 15.90 -11.25 23.12
CA ILE A 130 15.68 -10.17 24.09
C ILE A 130 16.99 -9.62 24.69
N HIS A 131 17.98 -10.47 24.99
CA HIS A 131 19.28 -10.08 25.52
C HIS A 131 20.37 -9.97 24.46
N TYR A 132 20.03 -10.21 23.18
CA TYR A 132 20.99 -10.21 22.09
C TYR A 132 21.47 -8.79 21.76
N PRO A 133 22.77 -8.59 21.42
CA PRO A 133 23.27 -7.30 20.97
C PRO A 133 22.63 -6.88 19.64
N ALA A 134 22.00 -5.70 19.61
CA ALA A 134 21.24 -5.27 18.45
C ALA A 134 22.08 -5.06 17.18
N HIS A 135 23.38 -4.76 17.33
CA HIS A 135 24.32 -4.58 16.20
C HIS A 135 24.70 -5.89 15.49
N GLN A 136 24.32 -7.05 16.04
CA GLN A 136 24.58 -8.38 15.45
C GLN A 136 23.36 -8.95 14.74
N LEU A 137 22.24 -8.22 14.71
CA LEU A 137 21.03 -8.64 14.04
C LEU A 137 21.18 -8.53 12.51
N SER A 138 20.62 -9.47 11.78
CA SER A 138 20.42 -9.37 10.34
C SER A 138 19.47 -8.21 9.98
N GLY A 139 19.42 -7.83 8.70
CA GLY A 139 18.51 -6.77 8.23
C GLY A 139 17.04 -7.07 8.56
N GLY A 140 16.58 -8.30 8.32
CA GLY A 140 15.21 -8.72 8.63
C GLY A 140 14.89 -8.76 10.12
N GLU A 141 15.84 -9.20 10.94
CA GLU A 141 15.72 -9.17 12.41
C GLU A 141 15.71 -7.73 12.94
N THR A 142 16.56 -6.86 12.41
CA THR A 142 16.57 -5.42 12.72
C THR A 142 15.22 -4.78 12.44
N GLN A 143 14.62 -5.08 11.28
CA GLN A 143 13.31 -4.58 10.90
C GLN A 143 12.21 -5.08 11.86
N ARG A 144 12.23 -6.37 12.23
CA ARG A 144 11.28 -6.93 13.19
C ARG A 144 11.43 -6.33 14.59
N VAL A 145 12.66 -6.10 15.05
CA VAL A 145 12.92 -5.42 16.33
C VAL A 145 12.48 -3.95 16.29
N ALA A 146 12.66 -3.26 15.16
CA ALA A 146 12.15 -1.90 14.99
C ALA A 146 10.61 -1.84 15.04
N LEU A 147 9.94 -2.79 14.41
CA LEU A 147 8.48 -2.95 14.54
C LEU A 147 8.08 -3.22 16.00
N ALA A 148 8.78 -4.12 16.71
CA ALA A 148 8.53 -4.38 18.11
C ALA A 148 8.72 -3.11 18.97
N ARG A 149 9.78 -2.34 18.71
CA ARG A 149 10.03 -1.06 19.41
C ARG A 149 8.89 -0.08 19.22
N ALA A 150 8.34 0.01 18.02
CA ALA A 150 7.18 0.85 17.73
C ALA A 150 5.91 0.33 18.43
N LEU A 151 5.65 -0.97 18.34
CA LEU A 151 4.46 -1.63 18.90
C LEU A 151 4.43 -1.63 20.43
N ALA A 152 5.60 -1.69 21.10
CA ALA A 152 5.71 -1.60 22.55
C ALA A 152 5.12 -0.28 23.09
N LEU A 153 5.10 0.77 22.29
CA LEU A 153 4.50 2.06 22.63
C LEU A 153 2.97 2.07 22.50
N SER A 154 2.34 0.96 22.11
CA SER A 154 0.90 0.82 21.91
C SER A 154 0.31 1.94 21.04
N PRO A 155 0.83 2.14 19.80
CA PRO A 155 0.32 3.18 18.92
C PRO A 155 -1.09 2.83 18.43
N GLU A 156 -1.86 3.85 18.06
CA GLU A 156 -3.12 3.69 17.35
C GLU A 156 -2.91 3.64 15.83
N VAL A 157 -1.84 4.30 15.39
CA VAL A 157 -1.42 4.36 13.98
C VAL A 157 0.04 3.93 13.87
N LEU A 158 0.28 2.94 13.04
CA LEU A 158 1.63 2.50 12.66
C LEU A 158 1.90 2.92 11.23
N LEU A 159 2.90 3.77 11.05
CA LEU A 159 3.40 4.21 9.75
C LEU A 159 4.68 3.44 9.44
N CYS A 160 4.81 2.87 8.26
CA CYS A 160 5.98 2.09 7.87
C CYS A 160 6.49 2.57 6.51
N ASP A 161 7.69 3.11 6.47
CA ASP A 161 8.31 3.49 5.20
C ASP A 161 9.04 2.28 4.62
N GLU A 162 8.57 1.77 3.49
CA GLU A 162 9.10 0.60 2.76
C GLU A 162 9.57 -0.56 3.68
N PRO A 163 8.71 -1.11 4.56
CA PRO A 163 9.13 -2.01 5.64
C PRO A 163 9.73 -3.34 5.18
N THR A 164 9.68 -3.63 3.89
CA THR A 164 10.12 -4.90 3.29
C THR A 164 11.19 -4.73 2.21
N SER A 165 11.62 -3.50 1.90
CA SER A 165 12.49 -3.23 0.75
C SER A 165 13.93 -3.78 0.88
N SER A 166 14.40 -3.93 2.12
CA SER A 166 15.80 -4.27 2.42
C SER A 166 15.98 -5.66 3.02
N VAL A 167 14.95 -6.54 2.88
CA VAL A 167 14.97 -7.87 3.47
C VAL A 167 14.65 -8.95 2.43
N ASP A 168 15.10 -10.18 2.69
CA ASP A 168 14.81 -11.34 1.85
C ASP A 168 13.32 -11.71 1.85
N VAL A 169 12.92 -12.55 0.90
CA VAL A 169 11.51 -12.95 0.66
C VAL A 169 10.87 -13.58 1.89
N GLU A 170 11.62 -14.36 2.67
CA GLU A 170 11.11 -15.00 3.88
C GLU A 170 10.75 -13.95 4.94
N ASN A 171 11.68 -13.04 5.23
CA ASN A 171 11.44 -11.94 6.17
C ASN A 171 10.35 -10.98 5.68
N GLN A 172 10.23 -10.74 4.36
CA GLN A 172 9.11 -9.97 3.80
C GLN A 172 7.75 -10.59 4.18
N ASN A 173 7.59 -11.90 3.99
CA ASN A 173 6.36 -12.60 4.33
C ASN A 173 6.04 -12.55 5.83
N ILE A 174 7.08 -12.66 6.66
CA ILE A 174 6.94 -12.55 8.13
C ILE A 174 6.44 -11.13 8.49
N ILE A 175 7.05 -10.08 7.95
CA ILE A 175 6.65 -8.67 8.20
C ILE A 175 5.21 -8.42 7.76
N ILE A 176 4.81 -8.89 6.57
CA ILE A 176 3.44 -8.78 6.06
C ILE A 176 2.45 -9.46 7.03
N THR A 177 2.81 -10.65 7.52
CA THR A 177 1.99 -11.40 8.47
C THR A 177 1.85 -10.66 9.81
N ILE A 178 2.93 -10.07 10.31
CA ILE A 178 2.92 -9.24 11.53
C ILE A 178 1.97 -8.05 11.35
N LEU A 179 2.13 -7.27 10.26
CA LEU A 179 1.30 -6.09 9.99
C LEU A 179 -0.19 -6.44 9.89
N ARG A 180 -0.52 -7.55 9.24
CA ARG A 180 -1.89 -8.07 9.17
C ARG A 180 -2.41 -8.42 10.57
N ARG A 181 -1.65 -9.22 11.32
CA ARG A 181 -2.03 -9.68 12.65
C ARG A 181 -2.29 -8.53 13.63
N ILE A 182 -1.44 -7.50 13.64
CA ILE A 182 -1.64 -6.33 14.54
C ILE A 182 -2.87 -5.52 14.17
N ASN A 183 -3.18 -5.38 12.88
CA ASN A 183 -4.41 -4.72 12.46
C ASN A 183 -5.64 -5.53 12.87
N GLU A 184 -5.65 -6.84 12.62
CA GLU A 184 -6.79 -7.71 12.94
C GLU A 184 -7.04 -7.83 14.45
N THR A 185 -5.98 -8.04 15.26
CA THR A 185 -6.11 -8.36 16.69
C THR A 185 -6.09 -7.12 17.59
N LYS A 186 -5.31 -6.10 17.24
CA LYS A 186 -5.13 -4.89 18.06
C LYS A 186 -5.85 -3.67 17.48
N LYS A 187 -6.47 -3.80 16.31
CA LYS A 187 -7.15 -2.72 15.59
C LYS A 187 -6.26 -1.50 15.32
N ILE A 188 -4.95 -1.69 15.23
CA ILE A 188 -4.01 -0.64 14.87
C ILE A 188 -4.21 -0.30 13.40
N SER A 189 -4.41 0.98 13.08
CA SER A 189 -4.41 1.46 11.71
C SER A 189 -2.98 1.40 11.16
N VAL A 190 -2.78 0.83 9.98
CA VAL A 190 -1.45 0.70 9.38
C VAL A 190 -1.42 1.45 8.06
N LEU A 191 -0.42 2.32 7.89
CA LEU A 191 -0.07 2.88 6.60
C LEU A 191 1.35 2.44 6.26
N PHE A 192 1.54 1.85 5.10
CA PHE A 192 2.89 1.50 4.64
C PHE A 192 3.13 1.97 3.22
N THR A 193 4.36 2.38 2.96
CA THR A 193 4.80 2.70 1.59
C THR A 193 5.42 1.47 0.96
N THR A 194 5.25 1.32 -0.33
CA THR A 194 5.96 0.32 -1.13
C THR A 194 5.97 0.73 -2.60
N HIS A 195 6.91 0.22 -3.35
CA HIS A 195 6.90 0.24 -4.82
C HIS A 195 6.45 -1.12 -5.39
N ASP A 196 6.30 -2.13 -4.55
CA ASP A 196 5.84 -3.47 -4.92
C ASP A 196 4.31 -3.58 -4.84
N ARG A 197 3.69 -3.72 -6.01
CA ARG A 197 2.24 -3.82 -6.16
C ARG A 197 1.68 -5.11 -5.56
N SER A 198 2.44 -6.19 -5.64
CA SER A 198 1.99 -7.49 -5.12
C SER A 198 1.88 -7.46 -3.59
N GLN A 199 2.81 -6.79 -2.92
CA GLN A 199 2.75 -6.59 -1.48
C GLN A 199 1.54 -5.74 -1.07
N ALA A 200 1.31 -4.62 -1.79
CA ALA A 200 0.16 -3.77 -1.53
C ALA A 200 -1.16 -4.55 -1.68
N ALA A 201 -1.31 -5.29 -2.76
CA ALA A 201 -2.50 -6.08 -3.03
C ALA A 201 -2.73 -7.19 -2.00
N ARG A 202 -1.66 -7.84 -1.52
CA ARG A 202 -1.74 -8.91 -0.50
C ARG A 202 -2.09 -8.41 0.90
N LEU A 203 -1.74 -7.17 1.25
CA LEU A 203 -1.83 -6.69 2.60
C LEU A 203 -2.88 -5.56 2.78
N ALA A 204 -2.98 -4.64 1.83
CA ALA A 204 -3.76 -3.42 2.01
C ALA A 204 -5.27 -3.64 1.77
N HIS A 205 -6.08 -2.95 2.56
CA HIS A 205 -7.51 -2.81 2.32
C HIS A 205 -7.79 -1.70 1.28
N HIS A 206 -6.95 -0.66 1.30
CA HIS A 206 -7.02 0.47 0.39
C HIS A 206 -5.63 0.83 -0.11
N THR A 207 -5.55 1.22 -1.36
CA THR A 207 -4.31 1.63 -2.01
C THR A 207 -4.40 3.10 -2.43
N ILE A 208 -3.41 3.87 -2.02
CA ILE A 208 -3.22 5.27 -2.38
C ILE A 208 -2.07 5.32 -3.36
N PHE A 209 -2.28 5.85 -4.55
CA PHE A 209 -1.22 5.97 -5.53
C PHE A 209 -0.70 7.41 -5.59
N LEU A 210 0.59 7.59 -5.36
CA LEU A 210 1.27 8.88 -5.36
C LEU A 210 2.28 8.94 -6.50
N ASN A 211 2.15 9.95 -7.37
CA ASN A 211 3.10 10.21 -8.45
C ASN A 211 3.42 11.71 -8.51
N GLN A 212 4.70 12.07 -8.46
CA GLN A 212 5.16 13.46 -8.47
C GLN A 212 4.40 14.36 -7.48
N GLY A 213 4.17 13.85 -6.27
CA GLY A 213 3.48 14.56 -5.20
C GLY A 213 1.96 14.64 -5.30
N ARG A 214 1.35 14.06 -6.33
CA ARG A 214 -0.09 14.10 -6.55
C ARG A 214 -0.70 12.72 -6.39
N LEU A 215 -1.92 12.71 -5.87
CA LEU A 215 -2.72 11.51 -5.89
C LEU A 215 -3.10 11.19 -7.33
N VAL A 216 -2.82 9.96 -7.71
CA VAL A 216 -3.27 9.44 -8.99
C VAL A 216 -4.39 8.45 -8.69
N PRO A 217 -5.52 8.51 -9.40
CA PRO A 217 -6.59 7.53 -9.21
C PRO A 217 -6.03 6.11 -9.24
N THR A 218 -6.45 5.25 -8.33
CA THR A 218 -6.07 3.82 -8.19
C THR A 218 -6.34 3.00 -9.45
N LEU A 219 -6.99 3.59 -10.40
CA LEU A 219 -7.41 3.12 -11.71
C LEU A 219 -6.26 2.63 -12.61
N TYR A 220 -5.01 2.95 -12.24
CA TYR A 220 -3.84 2.62 -13.05
C TYR A 220 -3.28 1.21 -12.80
N GLU A 221 -3.83 0.46 -11.84
CA GLU A 221 -3.13 -0.72 -11.33
C GLU A 221 -3.76 -2.05 -11.71
N ASN A 222 -4.94 -2.05 -12.33
CA ASN A 222 -5.66 -3.28 -12.64
C ASN A 222 -5.75 -4.25 -11.44
N ILE A 223 -5.85 -3.68 -10.22
CA ILE A 223 -6.10 -4.46 -9.00
C ILE A 223 -7.57 -4.29 -8.64
N PHE A 224 -8.28 -5.39 -8.60
CA PHE A 224 -9.71 -5.41 -8.39
C PHE A 224 -10.08 -6.35 -7.25
N ARG A 225 -11.16 -6.04 -6.54
CA ARG A 225 -11.84 -7.02 -5.71
C ARG A 225 -12.85 -7.77 -6.56
N GLY A 226 -12.73 -9.08 -6.58
CA GLY A 226 -13.64 -9.97 -7.30
C GLY A 226 -14.18 -11.07 -6.41
N VAL A 227 -15.18 -11.76 -6.93
CA VAL A 227 -15.75 -12.97 -6.32
C VAL A 227 -15.54 -14.13 -7.27
N LEU A 228 -14.91 -15.20 -6.76
CA LEU A 228 -14.72 -16.42 -7.53
C LEU A 228 -16.04 -17.19 -7.64
N GLN A 229 -16.36 -17.57 -8.84
CA GLN A 229 -17.54 -18.33 -9.19
C GLN A 229 -17.18 -19.41 -10.22
N THR A 230 -18.12 -20.27 -10.55
CA THR A 230 -18.03 -21.15 -11.72
C THR A 230 -19.15 -20.80 -12.69
N ASP A 231 -18.83 -20.74 -13.94
CA ASP A 231 -19.84 -20.59 -14.98
C ASP A 231 -20.75 -21.86 -15.10
N PRO A 232 -21.83 -21.82 -15.91
CA PRO A 232 -22.70 -23.00 -16.10
C PRO A 232 -21.99 -24.22 -16.71
N SER A 233 -20.82 -24.04 -17.36
CA SER A 233 -20.02 -25.13 -17.92
C SER A 233 -19.03 -25.71 -16.91
N GLY A 234 -18.92 -25.10 -15.70
CA GLY A 234 -18.01 -25.53 -14.65
C GLY A 234 -16.65 -24.84 -14.70
N GLN A 235 -16.41 -23.91 -15.63
CA GLN A 235 -15.15 -23.18 -15.73
C GLN A 235 -15.04 -22.09 -14.65
N PRO A 236 -13.84 -21.88 -14.10
CA PRO A 236 -13.59 -20.85 -13.10
C PRO A 236 -13.75 -19.44 -13.68
N LEU A 237 -14.50 -18.61 -12.97
CA LEU A 237 -14.83 -17.25 -13.35
C LEU A 237 -14.57 -16.30 -12.16
N CYS A 238 -13.96 -15.16 -12.42
CA CYS A 238 -13.88 -14.07 -11.46
C CYS A 238 -14.82 -12.94 -11.87
N VAL A 239 -15.74 -12.56 -10.99
CA VAL A 239 -16.67 -11.44 -11.21
C VAL A 239 -16.19 -10.23 -10.41
N ILE A 240 -15.95 -9.12 -11.11
CA ILE A 240 -15.45 -7.86 -10.55
C ILE A 240 -16.56 -6.82 -10.65
N GLN A 241 -17.01 -6.32 -9.48
CA GLN A 241 -18.03 -5.26 -9.35
C GLN A 241 -19.35 -5.54 -10.13
N ASP A 242 -19.70 -6.82 -10.34
CA ASP A 242 -20.85 -7.26 -11.16
C ASP A 242 -20.83 -6.73 -12.61
N LYS A 243 -19.68 -6.25 -13.09
CA LYS A 243 -19.53 -5.61 -14.41
C LYS A 243 -18.51 -6.31 -15.31
N MET A 244 -17.46 -6.88 -14.75
CA MET A 244 -16.41 -7.56 -15.50
C MET A 244 -16.37 -9.03 -15.10
N HIS A 245 -16.50 -9.90 -16.08
CA HIS A 245 -16.46 -11.34 -15.93
C HIS A 245 -15.19 -11.86 -16.62
N LEU A 246 -14.30 -12.48 -15.84
CA LEU A 246 -13.01 -12.96 -16.33
C LEU A 246 -12.93 -14.48 -16.16
N SER A 247 -12.83 -15.20 -17.26
CA SER A 247 -12.49 -16.63 -17.24
C SER A 247 -11.05 -16.82 -16.80
N LEU A 248 -10.83 -17.78 -15.90
CA LEU A 248 -9.53 -18.09 -15.30
C LEU A 248 -8.97 -19.41 -15.86
N GLU A 249 -7.69 -19.69 -15.62
CA GLU A 249 -7.09 -20.98 -15.93
C GLU A 249 -7.62 -22.08 -14.99
N GLU A 250 -7.68 -23.33 -15.50
CA GLU A 250 -8.27 -24.47 -14.77
C GLU A 250 -7.51 -24.87 -13.50
N ASP A 251 -6.23 -24.58 -13.43
CA ASP A 251 -5.33 -24.90 -12.29
C ASP A 251 -5.43 -23.87 -11.15
N GLN A 252 -6.11 -22.78 -11.33
CA GLN A 252 -6.39 -21.84 -10.25
C GLN A 252 -7.48 -22.42 -9.34
N VAL A 253 -7.05 -23.22 -8.34
CA VAL A 253 -7.92 -23.87 -7.34
C VAL A 253 -8.86 -22.89 -6.69
N ILE A 254 -10.16 -23.17 -6.78
CA ILE A 254 -11.19 -22.22 -6.40
C ILE A 254 -12.04 -22.78 -5.27
N GLU A 255 -11.93 -22.15 -4.11
CA GLU A 255 -12.99 -22.18 -3.12
C GLU A 255 -14.15 -21.31 -3.63
N LYS A 256 -15.27 -21.95 -3.97
CA LYS A 256 -16.45 -21.26 -4.49
C LYS A 256 -16.91 -20.13 -3.56
N ARG A 257 -17.24 -18.97 -4.16
CA ARG A 257 -17.74 -17.74 -3.49
C ARG A 257 -16.78 -17.07 -2.53
N LYS A 258 -15.48 -17.22 -2.73
CA LYS A 258 -14.48 -16.49 -1.95
C LYS A 258 -14.23 -15.11 -2.57
N ALA A 259 -14.26 -14.08 -1.74
CA ALA A 259 -13.80 -12.75 -2.15
C ALA A 259 -12.27 -12.79 -2.30
N VAL A 260 -11.78 -12.34 -3.44
CA VAL A 260 -10.35 -12.34 -3.78
C VAL A 260 -9.92 -10.96 -4.28
N SER A 261 -8.63 -10.69 -4.17
CA SER A 261 -8.01 -9.61 -4.92
C SER A 261 -7.43 -10.16 -6.22
N VAL A 262 -7.65 -9.48 -7.32
CA VAL A 262 -7.20 -9.88 -8.65
C VAL A 262 -6.33 -8.80 -9.22
N PHE A 263 -5.13 -9.14 -9.65
CA PHE A 263 -4.23 -8.29 -10.42
C PHE A 263 -4.25 -8.72 -11.88
N ILE A 264 -4.47 -7.78 -12.79
CA ILE A 264 -4.39 -8.00 -14.24
C ILE A 264 -3.17 -7.27 -14.77
N ASP A 265 -2.21 -8.02 -15.32
CA ASP A 265 -0.97 -7.46 -15.84
C ASP A 265 -1.24 -6.51 -17.02
N PRO A 266 -1.00 -5.18 -16.88
CA PRO A 266 -1.29 -4.21 -17.92
C PRO A 266 -0.45 -4.38 -19.19
N GLU A 267 0.68 -5.08 -19.13
CA GLU A 267 1.55 -5.33 -20.29
C GLU A 267 1.03 -6.48 -21.15
N LYS A 268 0.27 -7.40 -20.57
CA LYS A 268 -0.31 -8.56 -21.27
C LYS A 268 -1.67 -8.26 -21.87
N ILE A 269 -2.32 -7.16 -21.51
CA ILE A 269 -3.59 -6.75 -22.11
C ILE A 269 -3.35 -6.30 -23.54
N ALA A 270 -4.17 -6.76 -24.46
CA ALA A 270 -4.17 -6.31 -25.86
C ALA A 270 -5.34 -5.36 -26.11
N GLY A 271 -5.04 -4.19 -26.71
CA GLY A 271 -6.06 -3.25 -27.20
C GLY A 271 -6.18 -3.34 -28.72
N ARG A 272 -7.41 -3.24 -29.25
CA ARG A 272 -7.72 -3.27 -30.69
C ARG A 272 -8.81 -2.26 -31.03
N LYS A 273 -8.90 -1.92 -32.31
CA LYS A 273 -10.07 -1.15 -32.84
C LYS A 273 -11.30 -2.04 -32.95
N PRO A 274 -12.52 -1.48 -32.82
CA PRO A 274 -13.75 -2.26 -32.86
C PRO A 274 -13.99 -3.04 -34.17
N SER A 275 -13.38 -2.61 -35.28
CA SER A 275 -13.48 -3.22 -36.60
C SER A 275 -12.63 -4.47 -36.81
N GLU A 276 -11.78 -4.83 -35.88
CA GLU A 276 -10.95 -6.05 -35.96
C GLU A 276 -11.72 -7.27 -35.42
N ASP A 277 -11.48 -8.45 -36.00
CA ASP A 277 -12.18 -9.69 -35.65
C ASP A 277 -12.09 -10.02 -34.15
N PRO A 278 -13.17 -10.55 -33.53
CA PRO A 278 -13.13 -10.98 -32.14
C PRO A 278 -12.12 -12.12 -32.01
N ALA A 279 -11.23 -11.98 -31.08
CA ALA A 279 -10.29 -13.05 -30.77
C ALA A 279 -10.04 -13.13 -29.28
N ALA A 280 -10.31 -14.24 -28.67
CA ALA A 280 -9.88 -14.66 -27.35
C ALA A 280 -10.86 -14.42 -26.18
N ALA A 281 -10.65 -15.25 -25.15
CA ALA A 281 -11.30 -15.17 -23.87
C ALA A 281 -11.16 -13.79 -23.22
N ASN A 282 -12.16 -13.38 -22.46
CA ASN A 282 -12.16 -12.12 -21.69
C ASN A 282 -12.07 -10.85 -22.56
N GLU A 283 -12.97 -10.70 -23.52
CA GLU A 283 -13.07 -9.49 -24.34
C GLU A 283 -13.96 -8.44 -23.65
N LEU A 284 -13.45 -7.22 -23.54
CA LEU A 284 -14.14 -6.08 -22.96
C LEU A 284 -14.16 -4.93 -23.98
N GLN A 285 -15.25 -4.17 -24.00
CA GLN A 285 -15.32 -2.93 -24.76
C GLN A 285 -15.31 -1.75 -23.80
N GLY A 286 -14.49 -0.73 -24.09
CA GLY A 286 -14.40 0.43 -23.23
C GLY A 286 -13.93 1.68 -23.97
N ARG A 287 -14.11 2.83 -23.33
CA ARG A 287 -13.72 4.13 -23.85
C ARG A 287 -12.36 4.56 -23.29
N VAL A 288 -11.46 5.01 -24.14
CA VAL A 288 -10.17 5.58 -23.72
C VAL A 288 -10.42 6.89 -22.98
N VAL A 289 -10.04 6.96 -21.72
CA VAL A 289 -10.23 8.14 -20.88
C VAL A 289 -8.94 8.92 -20.65
N GLN A 290 -7.78 8.23 -20.73
CA GLN A 290 -6.50 8.90 -20.53
C GLN A 290 -5.36 8.17 -21.25
N ILE A 291 -4.35 8.94 -21.68
CA ILE A 291 -3.11 8.43 -22.29
C ILE A 291 -1.95 9.16 -21.67
N ILE A 292 -1.00 8.42 -21.09
CA ILE A 292 0.15 8.97 -20.35
C ILE A 292 1.44 8.32 -20.85
N ALA A 293 2.45 9.13 -21.18
CA ALA A 293 3.79 8.65 -21.43
C ALA A 293 4.51 8.38 -20.10
N GLU A 294 5.05 7.18 -19.92
CA GLU A 294 5.66 6.74 -18.67
C GLU A 294 6.89 5.85 -18.96
N ASN A 295 8.08 6.26 -18.49
CA ASN A 295 9.31 5.46 -18.55
C ASN A 295 9.56 4.71 -19.88
N GLY A 296 9.36 5.39 -21.03
CA GLY A 296 9.58 4.77 -22.35
C GLY A 296 8.40 3.95 -22.88
N LYS A 297 7.36 3.75 -22.09
CA LYS A 297 6.08 3.13 -22.46
C LYS A 297 4.94 4.16 -22.51
N VAL A 298 3.79 3.74 -22.95
CA VAL A 298 2.56 4.54 -22.95
C VAL A 298 1.49 3.76 -22.20
N ARG A 299 0.93 4.38 -21.19
CA ARG A 299 -0.20 3.88 -20.42
C ARG A 299 -1.48 4.45 -21.03
N ILE A 300 -2.43 3.58 -21.28
CA ILE A 300 -3.75 3.92 -21.80
C ILE A 300 -4.77 3.44 -20.79
N VAL A 301 -5.57 4.35 -20.27
CA VAL A 301 -6.63 4.04 -19.31
C VAL A 301 -7.96 3.99 -20.03
N ILE A 302 -8.71 2.94 -19.78
CA ILE A 302 -9.96 2.61 -20.47
C ILE A 302 -11.06 2.44 -19.44
N ASP A 303 -12.19 3.09 -19.66
CA ASP A 303 -13.42 2.85 -18.92
C ASP A 303 -14.24 1.76 -19.65
N ALA A 304 -14.23 0.56 -19.10
CA ALA A 304 -15.01 -0.59 -19.56
C ALA A 304 -16.12 -0.97 -18.53
N GLY A 305 -16.65 0.05 -17.82
CA GLY A 305 -17.54 -0.14 -16.68
C GLY A 305 -16.77 -0.33 -15.36
N VAL A 306 -15.54 -0.78 -15.48
CA VAL A 306 -14.44 -0.65 -14.53
C VAL A 306 -13.24 -0.08 -15.27
N TRP A 307 -12.37 0.59 -14.57
CA TRP A 307 -11.23 1.24 -15.23
C TRP A 307 -10.08 0.25 -15.35
N VAL A 308 -9.63 0.04 -16.57
CA VAL A 308 -8.54 -0.89 -16.90
C VAL A 308 -7.41 -0.11 -17.54
N ALA A 309 -6.18 -0.36 -17.09
CA ALA A 309 -4.99 0.23 -17.68
C ALA A 309 -4.28 -0.78 -18.59
N LEU A 310 -3.91 -0.33 -19.78
CA LEU A 310 -3.10 -1.04 -20.75
C LEU A 310 -1.74 -0.35 -20.84
N LEU A 311 -0.64 -1.09 -20.79
CA LEU A 311 0.71 -0.57 -20.89
C LEU A 311 1.44 -1.10 -22.13
N VAL A 312 1.77 -0.22 -23.05
CA VAL A 312 2.41 -0.59 -24.33
C VAL A 312 3.70 0.19 -24.58
N SER A 313 4.58 -0.35 -25.40
CA SER A 313 5.76 0.40 -25.87
C SER A 313 5.32 1.60 -26.74
N LYS A 314 6.13 2.67 -26.75
CA LYS A 314 5.87 3.84 -27.63
C LYS A 314 5.66 3.44 -29.09
N LYS A 315 6.46 2.48 -29.59
CA LYS A 315 6.36 1.97 -30.97
C LYS A 315 5.02 1.28 -31.24
N ARG A 316 4.53 0.48 -30.27
CA ARG A 316 3.22 -0.18 -30.37
C ARG A 316 2.09 0.83 -30.28
N TYR A 317 2.18 1.81 -29.39
CA TYR A 317 1.20 2.89 -29.29
C TYR A 317 1.05 3.68 -30.61
N GLN A 318 2.16 4.04 -31.24
CA GLN A 318 2.12 4.74 -32.54
C GLN A 318 1.43 3.92 -33.63
N LYS A 319 1.54 2.59 -33.61
CA LYS A 319 0.82 1.71 -34.56
C LYS A 319 -0.68 1.61 -34.20
N LEU A 320 -1.03 1.56 -32.93
CA LEU A 320 -2.44 1.48 -32.49
C LEU A 320 -3.21 2.77 -32.78
N GLY A 321 -2.55 3.92 -32.60
CA GLY A 321 -3.12 5.24 -32.90
C GLY A 321 -4.36 5.57 -32.08
N PHE A 322 -4.47 5.06 -30.84
CA PHE A 322 -5.62 5.34 -29.98
C PHE A 322 -5.67 6.80 -29.55
N MET A 323 -6.87 7.36 -29.45
CA MET A 323 -7.11 8.70 -28.97
C MET A 323 -8.06 8.71 -27.77
N VAL A 324 -7.92 9.73 -26.90
CA VAL A 324 -8.86 9.95 -25.80
C VAL A 324 -10.27 10.15 -26.37
N GLY A 325 -11.22 9.45 -25.75
CA GLY A 325 -12.63 9.46 -26.20
C GLY A 325 -12.99 8.35 -27.18
N GLU A 326 -12.02 7.66 -27.79
CA GLU A 326 -12.24 6.55 -28.70
C GLU A 326 -12.69 5.30 -27.94
N THR A 327 -13.62 4.54 -28.55
CA THR A 327 -14.01 3.21 -28.03
C THR A 327 -13.12 2.15 -28.62
N ILE A 328 -12.57 1.29 -27.76
CA ILE A 328 -11.68 0.20 -28.14
C ILE A 328 -12.14 -1.13 -27.53
N ARG A 329 -11.65 -2.23 -28.07
CA ARG A 329 -11.77 -3.56 -27.47
C ARG A 329 -10.49 -3.93 -26.75
N LEU A 330 -10.64 -4.53 -25.56
CA LEU A 330 -9.55 -5.10 -24.76
C LEU A 330 -9.71 -6.61 -24.75
N SER A 331 -8.61 -7.30 -24.93
CA SER A 331 -8.49 -8.74 -24.73
C SER A 331 -7.57 -9.00 -23.55
N ILE A 332 -8.07 -9.67 -22.53
CA ILE A 332 -7.34 -10.00 -21.30
C ILE A 332 -7.12 -11.51 -21.30
N PRO A 333 -5.93 -12.01 -21.67
CA PRO A 333 -5.68 -13.44 -21.66
C PRO A 333 -5.64 -13.98 -20.22
N PRO A 334 -6.08 -15.23 -19.97
CA PRO A 334 -6.12 -15.80 -18.62
C PRO A 334 -4.79 -15.73 -17.89
N GLU A 335 -3.66 -15.91 -18.57
CA GLU A 335 -2.31 -15.80 -18.03
C GLU A 335 -1.90 -14.36 -17.60
N ALA A 336 -2.71 -13.36 -17.91
CA ALA A 336 -2.55 -12.00 -17.40
C ALA A 336 -3.20 -11.81 -16.03
N ILE A 337 -4.04 -12.75 -15.60
CA ILE A 337 -4.88 -12.64 -14.40
C ILE A 337 -4.20 -13.40 -13.26
N ASN A 338 -3.88 -12.69 -12.20
CA ASN A 338 -3.26 -13.25 -11.00
C ASN A 338 -4.20 -13.07 -9.81
N ILE A 339 -4.54 -14.15 -9.13
CA ILE A 339 -5.27 -14.13 -7.86
C ILE A 339 -4.25 -13.89 -6.74
N ILE A 340 -4.50 -12.90 -5.88
CA ILE A 340 -3.58 -12.44 -4.84
C ILE A 340 -4.25 -12.35 -3.48
#